data_edaebf36f71359064b97bd85c8c57d2c
#
_entry.id   edaebf36f71359064b97bd85c8c57d2c
#
_cell.length_a   1.000
_cell.length_b   1.000
_cell.length_c   1.000
_cell.angle_alpha   90.00
_cell.angle_beta   90.00
_cell.angle_gamma   90.00
#
_symmetry.space_group_name_H-M   'P 1'
#
loop_
_entity.id
_entity.type
_entity.pdbx_description
1 polymer ?
#
loop_
_entity_poly.entity_id
_entity_poly.type
_entity_poly.pdbx_seq_one_letter_code
_entity_poly.pdbx_strand_id
1 'polypeptide(L)'
;MTTFDVNKTPKKYALSMQLDLSKFEKATEDEKKQQDVMSESTTFFKDGMKKLFKNPLAVASIIVLSLIIVTIIVAPHIVPYSYEEILSVDGIRDKGAKNLKPFEYSKAEQAYIEKGNFRFPHIFGTDEQCRDYFIRVIYGTRVSLVVGFFASLIVLLIGIVYGSISGYAGGKVDLIMMRIVDIIYSLPDMLVIILLSVVLSHVLQFKSGSFLASMGSNMVSLFIVFGLLYWVGMARLIRAQILSIKENEYILAARSIGAKPGHIIRKHIIPNCLSVIIISTALQIPSAIFTESYLSFVGLGVQAPMPSLGSLANSARGGLQSYPFKLVFPALMICLIVLSLNLLGDGLRDAFDPKLNK
;
A
#
# COMPACT_ATOMS: atom_id res chain seq x y z
N MET A 1 -74.54 4.25 5.84
CA MET A 1 -74.33 2.86 6.31
C MET A 1 -73.79 2.08 5.11
N THR A 2 -72.50 2.01 4.94
CA THR A 2 -71.85 1.24 3.86
C THR A 2 -71.53 -0.14 4.43
N THR A 3 -72.21 -1.14 3.90
CA THR A 3 -71.98 -2.56 4.23
C THR A 3 -70.62 -2.98 3.80
N PHE A 4 -69.73 -3.30 4.79
CA PHE A 4 -68.46 -3.91 4.55
C PHE A 4 -68.68 -5.34 4.02
N ASP A 5 -68.29 -5.58 2.80
CA ASP A 5 -68.37 -6.87 2.13
C ASP A 5 -67.26 -7.78 2.70
N VAL A 6 -67.59 -8.69 3.59
CA VAL A 6 -66.74 -9.63 4.31
C VAL A 6 -65.98 -10.59 3.39
N ASN A 7 -66.36 -10.66 2.10
CA ASN A 7 -65.72 -11.52 1.11
C ASN A 7 -64.45 -10.93 0.42
N LYS A 8 -64.07 -9.68 0.74
CA LYS A 8 -62.88 -9.02 0.15
C LYS A 8 -61.66 -8.95 1.05
N THR A 9 -61.66 -9.56 2.22
CA THR A 9 -60.41 -9.71 2.98
C THR A 9 -59.51 -10.73 2.28
N PRO A 10 -58.25 -10.38 1.93
CA PRO A 10 -57.34 -11.35 1.35
C PRO A 10 -57.16 -12.50 2.35
N LYS A 11 -57.57 -13.70 1.96
CA LYS A 11 -57.33 -14.92 2.74
C LYS A 11 -55.81 -14.97 2.99
N LYS A 12 -55.38 -14.75 4.24
CA LYS A 12 -54.02 -15.12 4.68
C LYS A 12 -53.92 -16.61 4.43
N TYR A 13 -53.21 -16.97 3.37
CA TYR A 13 -52.78 -18.34 3.18
C TYR A 13 -51.93 -18.69 4.39
N ALA A 14 -52.49 -19.49 5.31
CA ALA A 14 -51.63 -20.19 6.25
C ALA A 14 -50.58 -20.91 5.40
N LEU A 15 -49.34 -20.92 5.85
CA LEU A 15 -48.26 -21.78 5.32
C LEU A 15 -48.67 -23.24 5.54
N SER A 16 -49.71 -23.68 4.81
CA SER A 16 -50.09 -25.08 4.76
C SER A 16 -49.20 -25.74 3.70
N MET A 17 -48.55 -26.82 4.03
CA MET A 17 -47.86 -27.68 3.08
C MET A 17 -48.80 -28.38 2.08
N GLN A 18 -49.97 -27.86 1.80
CA GLN A 18 -50.79 -28.29 0.71
C GLN A 18 -50.23 -27.65 -0.58
N LEU A 19 -49.15 -28.22 -1.03
CA LEU A 19 -48.59 -27.96 -2.35
C LEU A 19 -49.62 -28.52 -3.35
N ASP A 20 -50.08 -27.65 -4.24
CA ASP A 20 -50.94 -28.03 -5.34
C ASP A 20 -50.14 -28.94 -6.27
N LEU A 21 -50.42 -30.24 -6.23
CA LEU A 21 -49.70 -31.25 -7.00
C LEU A 21 -49.78 -31.02 -8.52
N SER A 22 -50.80 -30.27 -9.00
CA SER A 22 -50.90 -29.89 -10.42
C SER A 22 -49.82 -28.94 -10.89
N LYS A 23 -49.10 -28.28 -9.97
CA LYS A 23 -47.98 -27.38 -10.27
C LYS A 23 -46.63 -28.12 -10.32
N PHE A 24 -46.59 -29.41 -10.01
CA PHE A 24 -45.38 -30.25 -10.12
C PHE A 24 -45.39 -31.00 -11.46
N GLU A 25 -45.28 -30.26 -12.53
CA GLU A 25 -44.96 -30.87 -13.83
C GLU A 25 -43.47 -31.22 -13.90
N LYS A 26 -43.14 -32.30 -14.64
CA LYS A 26 -41.73 -32.63 -14.86
C LYS A 26 -41.09 -31.48 -15.63
N ALA A 27 -40.00 -30.93 -15.08
CA ALA A 27 -39.21 -29.87 -15.71
C ALA A 27 -38.85 -30.26 -17.15
N THR A 28 -39.03 -29.36 -18.07
CA THR A 28 -38.63 -29.51 -19.46
C THR A 28 -37.11 -29.68 -19.57
N GLU A 29 -36.63 -30.28 -20.66
CA GLU A 29 -35.16 -30.47 -20.86
C GLU A 29 -34.40 -29.12 -20.84
N ASP A 30 -35.04 -28.01 -21.24
CA ASP A 30 -34.42 -26.70 -21.21
C ASP A 30 -34.39 -26.08 -19.79
N GLU A 31 -35.41 -26.35 -18.96
CA GLU A 31 -35.39 -25.99 -17.53
C GLU A 31 -34.38 -26.80 -16.74
N LYS A 32 -34.19 -28.09 -17.06
CA LYS A 32 -33.11 -28.90 -16.48
C LYS A 32 -31.74 -28.37 -16.85
N LYS A 33 -31.52 -27.94 -18.10
CA LYS A 33 -30.26 -27.33 -18.54
C LYS A 33 -30.00 -25.99 -17.85
N GLN A 34 -31.01 -25.21 -17.49
CA GLN A 34 -30.85 -23.99 -16.71
C GLN A 34 -30.45 -24.25 -15.25
N GLN A 35 -30.87 -25.40 -14.66
CA GLN A 35 -30.48 -25.80 -13.32
C GLN A 35 -29.06 -26.40 -13.28
N ASP A 36 -28.58 -26.98 -14.38
CA ASP A 36 -27.22 -27.56 -14.47
C ASP A 36 -26.10 -26.52 -14.62
N VAL A 37 -26.41 -25.25 -14.78
CA VAL A 37 -25.42 -24.17 -14.71
C VAL A 37 -25.19 -23.74 -13.26
N MET A 38 -24.95 -24.69 -12.35
CA MET A 38 -24.24 -24.37 -11.13
C MET A 38 -22.84 -23.94 -11.52
N SER A 39 -22.55 -22.64 -11.38
CA SER A 39 -21.21 -22.14 -11.52
C SER A 39 -20.30 -22.94 -10.61
N GLU A 40 -19.18 -23.49 -11.14
CA GLU A 40 -18.18 -24.20 -10.34
C GLU A 40 -17.94 -23.45 -9.04
N SER A 41 -17.98 -24.11 -7.90
CA SER A 41 -17.70 -23.52 -6.60
C SER A 41 -16.28 -22.97 -6.60
N THR A 42 -16.12 -21.68 -6.87
CA THR A 42 -14.82 -21.02 -6.86
C THR A 42 -14.54 -20.56 -5.43
N THR A 43 -13.30 -20.70 -4.99
CA THR A 43 -12.89 -20.12 -3.72
C THR A 43 -13.00 -18.60 -3.81
N PHE A 44 -13.40 -17.94 -2.73
CA PHE A 44 -13.50 -16.48 -2.61
C PHE A 44 -12.31 -15.74 -3.22
N PHE A 45 -11.09 -16.24 -2.99
CA PHE A 45 -9.86 -15.65 -3.51
C PHE A 45 -9.74 -15.80 -5.04
N LYS A 46 -10.09 -16.98 -5.58
CA LYS A 46 -10.06 -17.23 -7.04
C LYS A 46 -11.05 -16.34 -7.79
N ASP A 47 -12.24 -16.15 -7.23
CA ASP A 47 -13.26 -15.28 -7.83
C ASP A 47 -12.84 -13.81 -7.78
N GLY A 48 -12.32 -13.34 -6.63
CA GLY A 48 -11.79 -12.00 -6.50
C GLY A 48 -10.66 -11.72 -7.49
N MET A 49 -9.69 -12.62 -7.63
CA MET A 49 -8.61 -12.46 -8.62
C MET A 49 -9.14 -12.44 -10.06
N LYS A 50 -10.11 -13.29 -10.40
CA LYS A 50 -10.74 -13.28 -11.74
C LYS A 50 -11.43 -11.93 -12.02
N LYS A 51 -12.08 -11.33 -11.03
CA LYS A 51 -12.71 -10.00 -11.15
C LYS A 51 -11.67 -8.89 -11.26
N LEU A 52 -10.60 -8.95 -10.46
CA LEU A 52 -9.49 -8.00 -10.53
C LEU A 52 -8.89 -7.92 -11.94
N PHE A 53 -8.63 -9.07 -12.57
CA PHE A 53 -8.09 -9.11 -13.94
C PHE A 53 -9.11 -8.72 -15.03
N LYS A 54 -10.39 -8.61 -14.72
CA LYS A 54 -11.41 -8.04 -15.63
C LYS A 54 -11.48 -6.51 -15.57
N ASN A 55 -10.97 -5.90 -14.50
CA ASN A 55 -10.93 -4.44 -14.37
C ASN A 55 -9.74 -3.87 -15.14
N PRO A 56 -9.96 -3.10 -16.24
CA PRO A 56 -8.87 -2.62 -17.09
C PRO A 56 -7.93 -1.65 -16.37
N LEU A 57 -8.42 -0.85 -15.41
CA LEU A 57 -7.60 0.07 -14.63
C LEU A 57 -6.68 -0.69 -13.67
N ALA A 58 -7.20 -1.73 -13.02
CA ALA A 58 -6.40 -2.60 -12.15
C ALA A 58 -5.32 -3.33 -12.95
N VAL A 59 -5.64 -3.84 -14.13
CA VAL A 59 -4.65 -4.51 -15.01
C VAL A 59 -3.59 -3.53 -15.49
N ALA A 60 -3.97 -2.33 -15.92
CA ALA A 60 -3.02 -1.28 -16.31
C ALA A 60 -2.07 -0.92 -15.15
N SER A 61 -2.60 -0.77 -13.93
CA SER A 61 -1.78 -0.48 -12.75
C SER A 61 -0.81 -1.62 -12.40
N ILE A 62 -1.23 -2.88 -12.53
CA ILE A 62 -0.37 -4.06 -12.34
C ILE A 62 0.77 -4.05 -13.38
N ILE A 63 0.47 -3.74 -14.63
CA ILE A 63 1.48 -3.66 -15.69
C ILE A 63 2.51 -2.57 -15.37
N VAL A 64 2.06 -1.36 -15.00
CA VAL A 64 2.96 -0.25 -14.66
C VAL A 64 3.83 -0.60 -13.45
N LEU A 65 3.25 -1.13 -12.37
CA LEU A 65 4.01 -1.55 -11.19
C LEU A 65 4.99 -2.67 -11.52
N SER A 66 4.60 -3.64 -12.34
CA SER A 66 5.49 -4.72 -12.78
C SER A 66 6.67 -4.18 -13.59
N LEU A 67 6.44 -3.24 -14.50
CA LEU A 67 7.50 -2.58 -15.26
C LEU A 67 8.46 -1.82 -14.33
N ILE A 68 7.95 -1.10 -13.34
CA ILE A 68 8.77 -0.40 -12.33
C ILE A 68 9.62 -1.42 -11.55
N ILE A 69 9.02 -2.52 -11.06
CA ILE A 69 9.74 -3.55 -10.31
C ILE A 69 10.81 -4.21 -11.18
N VAL A 70 10.49 -4.57 -12.41
CA VAL A 70 11.45 -5.13 -13.37
C VAL A 70 12.60 -4.15 -13.61
N THR A 71 12.30 -2.87 -13.79
CA THR A 71 13.33 -1.83 -13.97
C THR A 71 14.24 -1.71 -12.74
N ILE A 72 13.69 -1.73 -11.52
CA ILE A 72 14.45 -1.69 -10.26
C ILE A 72 15.42 -2.88 -10.14
N ILE A 73 15.02 -4.06 -10.63
CA ILE A 73 15.84 -5.27 -10.56
C ILE A 73 16.88 -5.29 -11.68
N VAL A 74 16.49 -4.95 -12.89
CA VAL A 74 17.31 -5.12 -14.09
C VAL A 74 18.28 -3.96 -14.32
N ALA A 75 17.86 -2.71 -14.07
CA ALA A 75 18.68 -1.54 -14.35
C ALA A 75 20.05 -1.55 -13.64
N PRO A 76 20.19 -1.96 -12.37
CA PRO A 76 21.51 -2.03 -11.71
C PRO A 76 22.47 -3.06 -12.31
N HIS A 77 21.98 -3.99 -13.14
CA HIS A 77 22.81 -5.00 -13.80
C HIS A 77 23.24 -4.57 -15.21
N ILE A 78 22.45 -3.68 -15.84
CA ILE A 78 22.74 -3.17 -17.18
C ILE A 78 23.57 -1.88 -17.11
N VAL A 79 23.23 -0.99 -16.17
CA VAL A 79 23.91 0.31 -16.02
C VAL A 79 25.20 0.11 -15.22
N PRO A 80 26.36 0.46 -15.76
CA PRO A 80 27.63 0.20 -15.09
C PRO A 80 27.97 1.19 -13.97
N TYR A 81 27.04 2.04 -13.58
CA TYR A 81 27.20 3.05 -12.53
C TYR A 81 26.56 2.61 -11.23
N SER A 82 27.23 2.89 -10.09
CA SER A 82 26.62 2.76 -8.76
C SER A 82 25.92 4.08 -8.35
N TYR A 83 24.93 3.98 -7.48
CA TYR A 83 24.20 5.16 -6.98
C TYR A 83 25.05 6.07 -6.08
N GLU A 84 26.18 5.57 -5.54
CA GLU A 84 27.15 6.34 -4.72
C GLU A 84 28.33 6.82 -5.54
N GLU A 85 28.59 6.19 -6.67
CA GLU A 85 29.81 6.40 -7.44
C GLU A 85 29.84 7.78 -8.07
N ILE A 86 30.95 8.48 -7.84
CA ILE A 86 31.25 9.75 -8.50
C ILE A 86 31.94 9.41 -9.83
N LEU A 87 31.38 9.91 -10.93
CA LEU A 87 31.88 9.65 -12.27
C LEU A 87 33.35 10.02 -12.42
N SER A 88 34.11 9.11 -12.99
CA SER A 88 35.53 9.24 -13.27
C SER A 88 35.86 8.79 -14.69
N VAL A 89 36.85 9.37 -15.27
CA VAL A 89 37.45 8.98 -16.57
C VAL A 89 38.95 8.68 -16.30
N ASP A 90 39.40 7.49 -16.72
CA ASP A 90 40.76 7.00 -16.47
C ASP A 90 41.19 7.07 -14.97
N GLY A 91 40.22 6.80 -14.04
CA GLY A 91 40.49 6.84 -12.60
C GLY A 91 40.53 8.24 -11.98
N ILE A 92 40.39 9.29 -12.79
CA ILE A 92 40.36 10.69 -12.32
C ILE A 92 38.91 11.16 -12.27
N ARG A 93 38.51 11.77 -11.13
CA ARG A 93 37.18 12.35 -10.96
C ARG A 93 36.86 13.37 -12.06
N ASP A 94 35.79 13.16 -12.78
CA ASP A 94 35.31 14.08 -13.82
C ASP A 94 34.49 15.21 -13.22
N LYS A 95 35.11 16.37 -12.98
CA LYS A 95 34.39 17.58 -12.52
C LYS A 95 33.47 18.17 -13.60
N GLY A 96 33.71 17.86 -14.87
CA GLY A 96 32.86 18.29 -15.99
C GLY A 96 31.54 17.55 -16.08
N ALA A 97 31.43 16.42 -15.42
CA ALA A 97 30.20 15.63 -15.35
C ALA A 97 29.14 16.21 -14.38
N LYS A 98 29.33 17.41 -13.84
CA LYS A 98 28.38 18.08 -12.94
C LYS A 98 27.17 18.58 -13.72
N ASN A 99 25.97 18.14 -13.32
CA ASN A 99 24.68 18.67 -13.85
C ASN A 99 24.50 18.51 -15.37
N LEU A 100 25.03 17.43 -15.95
CA LEU A 100 24.80 17.11 -17.35
C LEU A 100 23.30 16.89 -17.61
N LYS A 101 22.84 17.32 -18.77
CA LYS A 101 21.47 17.07 -19.24
C LYS A 101 21.29 15.59 -19.62
N PRO A 102 20.05 15.11 -19.74
CA PRO A 102 19.78 13.79 -20.26
C PRO A 102 20.52 13.53 -21.58
N PHE A 103 21.20 12.38 -21.66
CA PHE A 103 22.01 11.93 -22.78
C PHE A 103 23.24 12.79 -23.14
N GLU A 104 23.61 13.74 -22.28
CA GLU A 104 24.78 14.59 -22.47
C GLU A 104 26.02 13.92 -21.83
N TYR A 105 27.17 14.04 -22.49
CA TYR A 105 28.46 13.60 -21.97
C TYR A 105 29.35 14.82 -21.64
N SER A 106 30.18 14.66 -20.63
CA SER A 106 31.21 15.64 -20.33
C SER A 106 32.29 15.72 -21.43
N LYS A 107 33.07 16.79 -21.46
CA LYS A 107 34.21 16.90 -22.38
C LYS A 107 35.22 15.78 -22.21
N ALA A 108 35.45 15.33 -20.95
CA ALA A 108 36.37 14.22 -20.65
C ALA A 108 35.83 12.89 -21.17
N GLU A 109 34.52 12.65 -21.02
CA GLU A 109 33.85 11.45 -21.55
C GLU A 109 33.81 11.45 -23.09
N GLN A 110 33.57 12.60 -23.72
CA GLN A 110 33.64 12.73 -25.17
C GLN A 110 35.01 12.36 -25.71
N ALA A 111 36.09 12.92 -25.11
CA ALA A 111 37.46 12.58 -25.47
C ALA A 111 37.80 11.09 -25.23
N TYR A 112 37.18 10.47 -24.22
CA TYR A 112 37.32 9.03 -23.95
C TYR A 112 36.61 8.17 -25.02
N ILE A 113 35.43 8.59 -25.45
CA ILE A 113 34.67 7.94 -26.55
C ILE A 113 35.40 8.09 -27.89
N GLU A 114 35.96 9.27 -28.20
CA GLU A 114 36.76 9.52 -29.40
C GLU A 114 38.01 8.62 -29.49
N LYS A 115 38.53 8.16 -28.38
CA LYS A 115 39.60 7.16 -28.32
C LYS A 115 39.13 5.72 -28.59
N GLY A 116 37.85 5.52 -28.94
CA GLY A 116 37.29 4.20 -29.25
C GLY A 116 36.74 3.44 -28.02
N ASN A 117 36.67 4.04 -26.85
CA ASN A 117 36.15 3.41 -25.64
C ASN A 117 34.63 3.56 -25.56
N PHE A 118 33.96 2.56 -24.98
CA PHE A 118 32.52 2.62 -24.74
C PHE A 118 32.20 3.31 -23.41
N ARG A 119 31.24 4.22 -23.44
CA ARG A 119 30.66 4.85 -22.24
C ARG A 119 29.14 4.70 -22.29
N PHE A 120 28.53 4.21 -21.20
CA PHE A 120 27.08 4.09 -21.11
C PHE A 120 26.43 5.49 -21.01
N PRO A 121 25.33 5.77 -21.74
CA PRO A 121 24.74 7.11 -21.74
C PRO A 121 24.06 7.44 -20.42
N HIS A 122 24.16 8.71 -20.01
CA HIS A 122 23.46 9.24 -18.83
C HIS A 122 22.00 9.53 -19.16
N ILE A 123 21.12 8.51 -19.07
CA ILE A 123 19.73 8.56 -19.52
C ILE A 123 18.98 9.76 -18.89
N PHE A 124 19.17 10.04 -17.61
CA PHE A 124 18.57 11.19 -16.90
C PHE A 124 19.59 12.28 -16.59
N GLY A 125 20.78 12.22 -17.21
CA GLY A 125 21.88 13.12 -16.90
C GLY A 125 22.56 12.82 -15.58
N THR A 126 23.19 13.84 -14.96
CA THR A 126 23.96 13.69 -13.73
C THR A 126 23.53 14.69 -12.65
N ASP A 127 23.90 14.40 -11.39
CA ASP A 127 23.62 15.26 -10.25
C ASP A 127 24.74 16.30 -9.98
N GLU A 128 24.58 17.10 -8.92
CA GLU A 128 25.56 18.12 -8.50
C GLU A 128 26.89 17.54 -8.01
N GLN A 129 26.90 16.25 -7.64
CA GLN A 129 28.08 15.53 -7.16
C GLN A 129 28.72 14.68 -8.26
N CYS A 130 28.32 14.86 -9.53
CA CYS A 130 28.79 14.09 -10.69
C CYS A 130 28.45 12.60 -10.56
N ARG A 131 27.26 12.23 -10.12
CA ARG A 131 26.77 10.85 -10.06
C ARG A 131 25.68 10.67 -11.12
N ASP A 132 25.55 9.47 -11.68
CA ASP A 132 24.49 9.16 -12.63
C ASP A 132 23.10 9.29 -12.02
N TYR A 133 22.24 10.10 -12.64
CA TYR A 133 20.95 10.43 -12.06
C TYR A 133 19.89 9.35 -12.29
N PHE A 134 19.99 8.58 -13.40
CA PHE A 134 19.07 7.50 -13.69
C PHE A 134 19.16 6.41 -12.64
N ILE A 135 20.35 5.90 -12.37
CA ILE A 135 20.54 4.85 -11.37
C ILE A 135 20.13 5.32 -9.97
N ARG A 136 20.34 6.60 -9.64
CA ARG A 136 19.88 7.18 -8.37
C ARG A 136 18.35 7.23 -8.26
N VAL A 137 17.64 7.55 -9.33
CA VAL A 137 16.16 7.50 -9.35
C VAL A 137 15.66 6.08 -9.18
N ILE A 138 16.30 5.09 -9.82
CA ILE A 138 15.96 3.67 -9.68
C ILE A 138 16.16 3.18 -8.24
N TYR A 139 17.31 3.47 -7.63
CA TYR A 139 17.55 3.13 -6.23
C TYR A 139 16.63 3.90 -5.28
N GLY A 140 16.35 5.18 -5.56
CA GLY A 140 15.40 5.98 -4.82
C GLY A 140 13.99 5.38 -4.85
N THR A 141 13.57 4.89 -6.01
CA THR A 141 12.30 4.17 -6.18
C THR A 141 12.25 2.90 -5.33
N ARG A 142 13.32 2.11 -5.35
CA ARG A 142 13.46 0.91 -4.51
C ARG A 142 13.32 1.24 -3.03
N VAL A 143 14.02 2.27 -2.56
CA VAL A 143 13.99 2.69 -1.15
C VAL A 143 12.59 3.14 -0.74
N SER A 144 11.95 4.03 -1.51
CA SER A 144 10.60 4.51 -1.21
C SER A 144 9.55 3.38 -1.21
N LEU A 145 9.64 2.41 -2.14
CA LEU A 145 8.75 1.22 -2.14
C LEU A 145 8.97 0.33 -0.91
N VAL A 146 10.21 0.08 -0.53
CA VAL A 146 10.57 -0.71 0.66
C VAL A 146 10.05 -0.03 1.92
N VAL A 147 10.27 1.29 2.06
CA VAL A 147 9.76 2.04 3.22
C VAL A 147 8.23 1.99 3.27
N GLY A 148 7.54 2.25 2.16
CA GLY A 148 6.09 2.20 2.09
C GLY A 148 5.52 0.83 2.46
N PHE A 149 6.12 -0.25 1.98
CA PHE A 149 5.72 -1.62 2.29
C PHE A 149 5.89 -1.95 3.78
N PHE A 150 7.08 -1.72 4.34
CA PHE A 150 7.35 -2.05 5.75
C PHE A 150 6.57 -1.14 6.72
N ALA A 151 6.41 0.15 6.40
CA ALA A 151 5.56 1.05 7.17
C ALA A 151 4.11 0.54 7.22
N SER A 152 3.55 0.15 6.08
CA SER A 152 2.19 -0.41 6.01
C SER A 152 2.05 -1.73 6.76
N LEU A 153 3.09 -2.57 6.76
CA LEU A 153 3.10 -3.81 7.52
C LEU A 153 3.09 -3.54 9.04
N ILE A 154 3.87 -2.57 9.52
CA ILE A 154 3.88 -2.15 10.93
C ILE A 154 2.50 -1.64 11.35
N VAL A 155 1.91 -0.74 10.54
CA VAL A 155 0.57 -0.19 10.75
C VAL A 155 -0.48 -1.28 10.82
N LEU A 156 -0.41 -2.25 9.89
CA LEU A 156 -1.31 -3.39 9.84
C LEU A 156 -1.22 -4.24 11.10
N LEU A 157 -0.02 -4.63 11.51
CA LEU A 157 0.19 -5.50 12.68
C LEU A 157 -0.33 -4.84 13.97
N ILE A 158 0.02 -3.58 14.21
CA ILE A 158 -0.45 -2.84 15.39
C ILE A 158 -1.96 -2.65 15.32
N GLY A 159 -2.48 -2.23 14.17
CA GLY A 159 -3.91 -1.97 13.96
C GLY A 159 -4.78 -3.21 14.14
N ILE A 160 -4.35 -4.38 13.62
CA ILE A 160 -5.07 -5.64 13.83
C ILE A 160 -5.09 -6.02 15.30
N VAL A 161 -3.94 -5.99 15.98
CA VAL A 161 -3.87 -6.39 17.40
C VAL A 161 -4.72 -5.46 18.26
N TYR A 162 -4.52 -4.15 18.14
CA TYR A 162 -5.24 -3.16 18.93
C TYR A 162 -6.75 -3.15 18.65
N GLY A 163 -7.13 -3.10 17.38
CA GLY A 163 -8.53 -3.13 16.95
C GLY A 163 -9.24 -4.44 17.34
N SER A 164 -8.51 -5.56 17.32
CA SER A 164 -9.06 -6.86 17.72
C SER A 164 -9.34 -6.94 19.22
N ILE A 165 -8.42 -6.47 20.05
CA ILE A 165 -8.60 -6.44 21.50
C ILE A 165 -9.78 -5.53 21.86
N SER A 166 -9.80 -4.32 21.33
CA SER A 166 -10.85 -3.32 21.58
C SER A 166 -12.23 -3.84 21.13
N GLY A 167 -12.38 -4.27 19.88
CA GLY A 167 -13.65 -4.72 19.31
C GLY A 167 -14.22 -5.97 19.98
N TYR A 168 -13.34 -6.93 20.33
CA TYR A 168 -13.79 -8.18 20.96
C TYR A 168 -14.12 -8.02 22.43
N ALA A 169 -13.27 -7.35 23.22
CA ALA A 169 -13.49 -7.14 24.65
C ALA A 169 -14.74 -6.28 24.91
N GLY A 170 -14.92 -5.20 24.15
CA GLY A 170 -16.05 -4.30 24.32
C GLY A 170 -16.06 -3.55 25.66
N GLY A 171 -17.19 -2.93 25.99
CA GLY A 171 -17.43 -2.30 27.28
C GLY A 171 -16.37 -1.25 27.68
N LYS A 172 -15.90 -1.31 28.94
CA LYS A 172 -14.92 -0.35 29.49
C LYS A 172 -13.55 -0.44 28.79
N VAL A 173 -13.13 -1.63 28.37
CA VAL A 173 -11.84 -1.84 27.65
C VAL A 173 -11.85 -1.12 26.33
N ASP A 174 -12.89 -1.33 25.55
CA ASP A 174 -13.09 -0.67 24.27
C ASP A 174 -13.13 0.86 24.43
N LEU A 175 -13.88 1.34 25.42
CA LEU A 175 -14.01 2.77 25.69
C LEU A 175 -12.65 3.42 26.02
N ILE A 176 -11.83 2.81 26.89
CA ILE A 176 -10.51 3.34 27.24
C ILE A 176 -9.56 3.29 26.04
N MET A 177 -9.53 2.16 25.32
CA MET A 177 -8.67 1.99 24.16
C MET A 177 -9.03 3.01 23.07
N MET A 178 -10.33 3.23 22.79
CA MET A 178 -10.74 4.22 21.82
C MET A 178 -10.47 5.67 22.26
N ARG A 179 -10.49 5.98 23.56
CA ARG A 179 -10.06 7.31 24.05
C ARG A 179 -8.58 7.59 23.74
N ILE A 180 -7.71 6.58 23.87
CA ILE A 180 -6.30 6.72 23.45
C ILE A 180 -6.20 7.01 21.96
N VAL A 181 -6.93 6.24 21.14
CA VAL A 181 -7.04 6.45 19.69
C VAL A 181 -7.53 7.86 19.34
N ASP A 182 -8.56 8.35 20.06
CA ASP A 182 -9.13 9.69 19.85
C ASP A 182 -8.14 10.81 20.21
N ILE A 183 -7.37 10.63 21.30
CA ILE A 183 -6.31 11.58 21.69
C ILE A 183 -5.24 11.65 20.60
N ILE A 184 -4.73 10.52 20.12
CA ILE A 184 -3.71 10.49 19.06
C ILE A 184 -4.27 11.15 17.79
N TYR A 185 -5.51 10.84 17.41
CA TYR A 185 -6.14 11.36 16.20
C TYR A 185 -6.47 12.85 16.26
N SER A 186 -6.60 13.43 17.46
CA SER A 186 -6.86 14.87 17.64
C SER A 186 -5.65 15.75 17.38
N LEU A 187 -4.45 15.15 17.36
CA LEU A 187 -3.22 15.89 17.09
C LEU A 187 -3.08 16.16 15.59
N PRO A 188 -2.59 17.35 15.20
CA PRO A 188 -2.24 17.61 13.79
C PRO A 188 -1.11 16.67 13.36
N ASP A 189 -1.44 15.62 12.61
CA ASP A 189 -0.55 14.51 12.28
C ASP A 189 0.79 14.98 11.71
N MET A 190 0.79 15.87 10.71
CA MET A 190 2.02 16.37 10.08
C MET A 190 2.94 17.10 11.05
N LEU A 191 2.40 17.88 12.00
CA LEU A 191 3.21 18.55 13.01
C LEU A 191 3.89 17.55 13.95
N VAL A 192 3.12 16.56 14.42
CA VAL A 192 3.65 15.52 15.31
C VAL A 192 4.68 14.66 14.62
N ILE A 193 4.44 14.29 13.34
CA ILE A 193 5.37 13.52 12.52
C ILE A 193 6.71 14.25 12.38
N ILE A 194 6.67 15.53 12.00
CA ILE A 194 7.86 16.35 11.84
C ILE A 194 8.63 16.44 13.17
N LEU A 195 7.92 16.78 14.27
CA LEU A 195 8.53 16.90 15.57
C LEU A 195 9.19 15.59 16.03
N LEU A 196 8.45 14.47 15.95
CA LEU A 196 8.96 13.16 16.33
C LEU A 196 10.13 12.72 15.44
N SER A 197 10.07 12.97 14.13
CA SER A 197 11.15 12.63 13.22
C SER A 197 12.43 13.39 13.56
N VAL A 198 12.35 14.68 13.88
CA VAL A 198 13.50 15.49 14.30
C VAL A 198 14.05 14.98 15.64
N VAL A 199 13.22 14.82 16.64
CA VAL A 199 13.65 14.37 17.98
C VAL A 199 14.28 13.00 17.91
N LEU A 200 13.60 12.03 17.25
CA LEU A 200 14.08 10.66 17.17
C LEU A 200 15.38 10.55 16.36
N SER A 201 15.53 11.29 15.27
CA SER A 201 16.77 11.27 14.46
C SER A 201 18.00 11.76 15.24
N HIS A 202 17.80 12.68 16.19
CA HIS A 202 18.87 13.17 17.06
C HIS A 202 19.14 12.26 18.26
N VAL A 203 18.10 11.64 18.81
CA VAL A 203 18.21 10.76 20.01
C VAL A 203 18.70 9.38 19.62
N LEU A 204 18.29 8.85 18.45
CA LEU A 204 18.66 7.53 18.00
C LEU A 204 20.08 7.53 17.42
N GLN A 205 21.05 7.16 18.27
CA GLN A 205 22.42 6.91 17.85
C GLN A 205 22.67 5.40 17.88
N PHE A 206 22.97 4.84 16.71
CA PHE A 206 23.25 3.41 16.59
C PHE A 206 24.76 3.15 16.59
N LYS A 207 25.15 2.06 17.24
CA LYS A 207 26.55 1.61 17.24
C LYS A 207 26.96 1.25 15.81
N SER A 208 28.12 1.77 15.37
CA SER A 208 28.69 1.48 14.06
C SER A 208 28.79 -0.04 13.83
N GLY A 209 28.36 -0.50 12.64
CA GLY A 209 28.31 -1.92 12.27
C GLY A 209 27.02 -2.65 12.65
N SER A 210 26.04 -2.01 13.32
CA SER A 210 24.72 -2.61 13.51
C SER A 210 23.85 -2.47 12.25
N PHE A 211 22.93 -3.41 12.05
CA PHE A 211 21.94 -3.35 10.95
C PHE A 211 21.14 -2.04 10.97
N LEU A 212 20.77 -1.55 12.15
CA LEU A 212 20.06 -0.28 12.29
C LEU A 212 20.93 0.93 11.89
N ALA A 213 22.23 0.87 12.14
CA ALA A 213 23.16 1.91 11.70
C ALA A 213 23.25 1.97 10.17
N SER A 214 23.20 0.83 9.48
CA SER A 214 23.21 0.79 8.00
C SER A 214 21.96 1.38 7.38
N MET A 215 20.82 1.33 8.09
CA MET A 215 19.56 1.99 7.65
C MET A 215 19.59 3.51 7.87
N GLY A 216 20.40 3.99 8.79
CA GLY A 216 20.41 5.40 9.19
C GLY A 216 19.31 5.77 10.19
N SER A 217 19.64 6.70 11.11
CA SER A 217 18.71 7.11 12.19
C SER A 217 17.40 7.71 11.68
N ASN A 218 17.44 8.44 10.57
CA ASN A 218 16.24 9.04 9.99
C ASN A 218 15.26 8.00 9.46
N MET A 219 15.74 6.95 8.79
CA MET A 219 14.87 5.89 8.27
C MET A 219 14.23 5.09 9.41
N VAL A 220 15.01 4.78 10.46
CA VAL A 220 14.47 4.12 11.67
C VAL A 220 13.45 5.01 12.37
N SER A 221 13.72 6.32 12.48
CA SER A 221 12.77 7.29 13.05
C SER A 221 11.44 7.28 12.29
N LEU A 222 11.47 7.22 10.96
CA LEU A 222 10.27 7.11 10.12
C LEU A 222 9.43 5.88 10.48
N PHE A 223 10.03 4.71 10.60
CA PHE A 223 9.30 3.48 10.98
C PHE A 223 8.69 3.58 12.36
N ILE A 224 9.40 4.19 13.33
CA ILE A 224 8.88 4.42 14.68
C ILE A 224 7.67 5.38 14.62
N VAL A 225 7.76 6.46 13.84
CA VAL A 225 6.67 7.42 13.66
C VAL A 225 5.44 6.77 13.03
N PHE A 226 5.63 5.96 11.98
CA PHE A 226 4.53 5.18 11.40
C PHE A 226 3.90 4.23 12.43
N GLY A 227 4.74 3.55 13.22
CA GLY A 227 4.29 2.65 14.28
C GLY A 227 3.59 3.35 15.47
N LEU A 228 3.85 4.64 15.70
CA LEU A 228 3.22 5.40 16.78
C LEU A 228 1.90 6.06 16.37
N LEU A 229 1.78 6.51 15.11
CA LEU A 229 0.67 7.39 14.70
C LEU A 229 -0.28 6.77 13.67
N TYR A 230 0.23 6.04 12.67
CA TYR A 230 -0.58 5.66 11.50
C TYR A 230 -1.49 4.45 11.70
N TRP A 231 -1.27 3.66 12.76
CA TRP A 231 -2.08 2.47 13.06
C TRP A 231 -3.51 2.79 13.53
N VAL A 232 -3.76 4.03 13.95
CA VAL A 232 -5.05 4.48 14.52
C VAL A 232 -6.22 4.23 13.56
N GLY A 233 -6.07 4.59 12.29
CA GLY A 233 -7.09 4.35 11.27
C GLY A 233 -7.40 2.86 11.06
N MET A 234 -6.35 2.05 10.98
CA MET A 234 -6.47 0.59 10.84
C MET A 234 -7.14 -0.03 12.07
N ALA A 235 -6.79 0.41 13.27
CA ALA A 235 -7.39 -0.09 14.51
C ALA A 235 -8.90 0.20 14.59
N ARG A 236 -9.33 1.42 14.22
CA ARG A 236 -10.77 1.78 14.15
C ARG A 236 -11.51 0.91 13.15
N LEU A 237 -10.93 0.68 11.98
CA LEU A 237 -11.53 -0.13 10.93
C LEU A 237 -11.68 -1.59 11.36
N ILE A 238 -10.63 -2.20 11.91
CA ILE A 238 -10.67 -3.58 12.41
C ILE A 238 -11.67 -3.71 13.56
N ARG A 239 -11.67 -2.76 14.51
CA ARG A 239 -12.66 -2.73 15.59
C ARG A 239 -14.09 -2.73 15.03
N ALA A 240 -14.39 -1.89 14.05
CA ALA A 240 -15.73 -1.81 13.45
C ALA A 240 -16.15 -3.14 12.81
N GLN A 241 -15.25 -3.79 12.09
CA GLN A 241 -15.49 -5.12 11.51
C GLN A 241 -15.76 -6.17 12.59
N ILE A 242 -14.97 -6.18 13.66
CA ILE A 242 -15.14 -7.14 14.76
C ILE A 242 -16.47 -6.94 15.49
N LEU A 243 -16.86 -5.69 15.72
CA LEU A 243 -18.17 -5.39 16.33
C LEU A 243 -19.33 -5.93 15.50
N SER A 244 -19.23 -5.87 14.17
CA SER A 244 -20.26 -6.44 13.27
C SER A 244 -20.25 -7.97 13.27
N ILE A 245 -19.06 -8.60 13.29
CA ILE A 245 -18.93 -10.06 13.15
C ILE A 245 -19.19 -10.79 14.47
N LYS A 246 -18.84 -10.24 15.61
CA LYS A 246 -18.92 -10.91 16.91
C LYS A 246 -20.34 -11.28 17.35
N GLU A 247 -21.36 -10.64 16.78
CA GLU A 247 -22.77 -10.89 17.04
C GLU A 247 -23.35 -12.03 16.18
N ASN A 248 -22.56 -12.57 15.24
CA ASN A 248 -23.02 -13.67 14.37
C ASN A 248 -23.18 -14.98 15.17
N GLU A 249 -24.18 -15.77 14.81
CA GLU A 249 -24.57 -17.01 15.51
C GLU A 249 -23.43 -18.01 15.67
N TYR A 250 -22.57 -18.18 14.65
CA TYR A 250 -21.45 -19.10 14.72
C TYR A 250 -20.37 -18.66 15.73
N ILE A 251 -20.24 -17.36 16.03
CA ILE A 251 -19.36 -16.84 17.08
C ILE A 251 -19.99 -17.11 18.46
N LEU A 252 -21.29 -16.91 18.59
CA LEU A 252 -22.03 -17.22 19.83
C LEU A 252 -21.94 -18.73 20.13
N ALA A 253 -22.13 -19.58 19.12
CA ALA A 253 -21.96 -21.03 19.25
C ALA A 253 -20.53 -21.40 19.72
N ALA A 254 -19.50 -20.80 19.11
CA ALA A 254 -18.11 -21.02 19.54
C ALA A 254 -17.86 -20.62 21.00
N ARG A 255 -18.49 -19.54 21.47
CA ARG A 255 -18.43 -19.14 22.90
C ARG A 255 -19.15 -20.15 23.80
N SER A 256 -20.33 -20.64 23.40
CA SER A 256 -21.14 -21.57 24.18
C SER A 256 -20.43 -22.90 24.43
N ILE A 257 -19.61 -23.35 23.48
CA ILE A 257 -18.76 -24.55 23.63
C ILE A 257 -17.43 -24.27 24.36
N GLY A 258 -17.23 -23.06 24.89
CA GLY A 258 -16.07 -22.70 25.73
C GLY A 258 -14.79 -22.34 24.95
N ALA A 259 -14.87 -21.93 23.69
CA ALA A 259 -13.71 -21.50 22.93
C ALA A 259 -13.08 -20.22 23.53
N LYS A 260 -11.75 -20.20 23.66
CA LYS A 260 -11.00 -19.05 24.20
C LYS A 260 -11.07 -17.84 23.27
N PRO A 261 -11.11 -16.59 23.81
CA PRO A 261 -11.18 -15.37 23.02
C PRO A 261 -10.16 -15.26 21.90
N GLY A 262 -8.88 -15.56 22.19
CA GLY A 262 -7.81 -15.53 21.19
C GLY A 262 -7.99 -16.55 20.06
N HIS A 263 -8.60 -17.72 20.34
CA HIS A 263 -8.92 -18.72 19.33
C HIS A 263 -10.04 -18.20 18.41
N ILE A 264 -11.10 -17.64 19.00
CA ILE A 264 -12.22 -17.06 18.25
C ILE A 264 -11.73 -15.94 17.33
N ILE A 265 -10.92 -15.00 17.85
CA ILE A 265 -10.37 -13.91 17.05
C ILE A 265 -9.56 -14.47 15.87
N ARG A 266 -8.59 -15.35 16.12
CA ARG A 266 -7.66 -15.83 15.09
C ARG A 266 -8.30 -16.75 14.07
N LYS A 267 -9.23 -17.64 14.49
CA LYS A 267 -9.79 -18.71 13.64
C LYS A 267 -11.12 -18.32 12.99
N HIS A 268 -11.89 -17.44 13.61
CA HIS A 268 -13.22 -17.12 13.12
C HIS A 268 -13.37 -15.65 12.69
N ILE A 269 -12.82 -14.69 13.45
CA ILE A 269 -13.06 -13.26 13.17
C ILE A 269 -12.09 -12.73 12.11
N ILE A 270 -10.77 -12.84 12.35
CA ILE A 270 -9.76 -12.29 11.40
C ILE A 270 -9.92 -12.86 9.98
N PRO A 271 -10.13 -14.18 9.77
CA PRO A 271 -10.36 -14.70 8.42
C PRO A 271 -11.58 -14.09 7.72
N ASN A 272 -12.64 -13.76 8.46
CA ASN A 272 -13.81 -13.10 7.90
C ASN A 272 -13.63 -11.59 7.66
N CYS A 273 -12.58 -10.98 8.23
CA CYS A 273 -12.18 -9.60 7.97
C CYS A 273 -11.14 -9.48 6.84
N LEU A 274 -10.64 -10.59 6.27
CA LEU A 274 -9.50 -10.58 5.34
C LEU A 274 -9.69 -9.65 4.16
N SER A 275 -10.89 -9.58 3.57
CA SER A 275 -11.17 -8.67 2.45
C SER A 275 -10.87 -7.23 2.83
N VAL A 276 -11.42 -6.77 3.94
CA VAL A 276 -11.26 -5.40 4.41
C VAL A 276 -9.80 -5.12 4.80
N ILE A 277 -9.13 -6.09 5.41
CA ILE A 277 -7.72 -6.01 5.79
C ILE A 277 -6.84 -5.84 4.53
N ILE A 278 -7.03 -6.68 3.51
CA ILE A 278 -6.25 -6.62 2.26
C ILE A 278 -6.45 -5.27 1.56
N ILE A 279 -7.70 -4.84 1.39
CA ILE A 279 -8.04 -3.58 0.73
C ILE A 279 -7.41 -2.40 1.49
N SER A 280 -7.60 -2.34 2.81
CA SER A 280 -7.09 -1.23 3.61
C SER A 280 -5.56 -1.18 3.65
N THR A 281 -4.90 -2.35 3.68
CA THR A 281 -3.44 -2.43 3.62
C THR A 281 -2.92 -1.97 2.25
N ALA A 282 -3.57 -2.39 1.16
CA ALA A 282 -3.19 -1.98 -0.19
C ALA A 282 -3.28 -0.45 -0.35
N LEU A 283 -4.31 0.20 0.17
CA LEU A 283 -4.47 1.65 0.16
C LEU A 283 -3.55 2.40 1.14
N GLN A 284 -3.03 1.70 2.17
CA GLN A 284 -2.08 2.27 3.13
C GLN A 284 -0.67 2.44 2.52
N ILE A 285 -0.25 1.55 1.61
CA ILE A 285 1.08 1.60 0.98
C ILE A 285 1.33 2.92 0.24
N PRO A 286 0.47 3.37 -0.70
CA PRO A 286 0.67 4.65 -1.37
C PRO A 286 0.68 5.85 -0.42
N SER A 287 -0.14 5.83 0.63
CA SER A 287 -0.15 6.86 1.67
C SER A 287 1.19 6.92 2.41
N ALA A 288 1.76 5.77 2.78
CA ALA A 288 3.06 5.69 3.44
C ALA A 288 4.21 6.17 2.53
N ILE A 289 4.19 5.81 1.24
CA ILE A 289 5.17 6.27 0.24
C ILE A 289 5.09 7.80 0.08
N PHE A 290 3.88 8.33 -0.02
CA PHE A 290 3.68 9.78 -0.12
C PHE A 290 4.23 10.51 1.11
N THR A 291 3.94 10.03 2.30
CA THR A 291 4.43 10.61 3.56
C THR A 291 5.96 10.52 3.66
N GLU A 292 6.56 9.37 3.33
CA GLU A 292 8.02 9.23 3.25
C GLU A 292 8.63 10.24 2.29
N SER A 293 8.08 10.31 1.09
CA SER A 293 8.57 11.22 0.04
C SER A 293 8.45 12.69 0.45
N TYR A 294 7.36 13.05 1.12
CA TYR A 294 7.16 14.40 1.67
C TYR A 294 8.18 14.72 2.77
N LEU A 295 8.37 13.83 3.74
CA LEU A 295 9.36 14.04 4.82
C LEU A 295 10.79 14.08 4.29
N SER A 296 11.12 13.22 3.33
CA SER A 296 12.41 13.25 2.63
C SER A 296 12.60 14.54 1.82
N PHE A 297 11.55 15.05 1.20
CA PHE A 297 11.56 16.35 0.48
C PHE A 297 11.77 17.53 1.43
N VAL A 298 11.27 17.48 2.65
CA VAL A 298 11.52 18.51 3.68
C VAL A 298 12.90 18.34 4.32
N GLY A 299 13.59 17.21 4.09
CA GLY A 299 14.93 16.91 4.64
C GLY A 299 14.93 16.10 5.93
N LEU A 300 13.76 15.56 6.33
CA LEU A 300 13.58 14.78 7.56
C LEU A 300 13.46 13.26 7.30
N GLY A 301 13.53 12.85 6.04
CA GLY A 301 13.45 11.45 5.63
C GLY A 301 14.81 10.81 5.40
N VAL A 302 14.87 9.93 4.41
CA VAL A 302 16.07 9.19 4.04
C VAL A 302 17.19 10.16 3.61
N GLN A 303 18.38 9.99 4.18
CA GLN A 303 19.53 10.85 3.92
C GLN A 303 20.63 10.13 3.12
N ALA A 304 21.50 10.95 2.53
CA ALA A 304 22.71 10.46 1.86
C ALA A 304 23.52 9.49 2.77
N PRO A 305 24.16 8.46 2.18
CA PRO A 305 24.36 8.26 0.75
C PRO A 305 23.15 7.65 0.03
N MET A 306 22.22 6.99 0.74
CA MET A 306 21.05 6.35 0.13
C MET A 306 20.10 7.40 -0.46
N PRO A 307 19.73 7.27 -1.75
CA PRO A 307 18.69 8.12 -2.31
C PRO A 307 17.30 7.60 -1.95
N SER A 308 16.33 8.52 -1.77
CA SER A 308 14.90 8.23 -1.93
C SER A 308 14.31 9.19 -2.95
N LEU A 309 13.12 8.91 -3.47
CA LEU A 309 12.50 9.81 -4.45
C LEU A 309 12.29 11.23 -3.88
N GLY A 310 11.87 11.32 -2.61
CA GLY A 310 11.70 12.59 -1.92
C GLY A 310 13.02 13.32 -1.68
N SER A 311 14.11 12.62 -1.30
CA SER A 311 15.41 13.24 -1.08
C SER A 311 16.04 13.74 -2.40
N LEU A 312 15.81 13.04 -3.52
CA LEU A 312 16.20 13.49 -4.85
C LEU A 312 15.44 14.75 -5.27
N ALA A 313 14.13 14.77 -5.02
CA ALA A 313 13.31 15.95 -5.26
C ALA A 313 13.74 17.15 -4.41
N ASN A 314 14.13 16.93 -3.14
CA ASN A 314 14.69 17.99 -2.29
C ASN A 314 15.99 18.55 -2.85
N SER A 315 16.91 17.68 -3.25
CA SER A 315 18.19 18.08 -3.85
C SER A 315 18.01 18.90 -5.13
N ALA A 316 16.95 18.65 -5.89
CA ALA A 316 16.65 19.37 -7.13
C ALA A 316 16.15 20.81 -6.92
N ARG A 317 15.71 21.19 -5.71
CA ARG A 317 15.14 22.54 -5.42
C ARG A 317 16.09 23.68 -5.75
N GLY A 318 17.37 23.53 -5.39
CA GLY A 318 18.37 24.58 -5.61
C GLY A 318 18.66 24.87 -7.09
N GLY A 319 18.40 23.89 -7.97
CA GLY A 319 18.69 24.00 -9.41
C GLY A 319 17.46 24.03 -10.31
N LEU A 320 16.25 24.26 -9.78
CA LEU A 320 14.99 24.08 -10.49
C LEU A 320 14.90 24.89 -11.79
N GLN A 321 15.38 26.12 -11.80
CA GLN A 321 15.34 26.99 -13.00
C GLN A 321 16.33 26.53 -14.08
N SER A 322 17.50 26.00 -13.69
CA SER A 322 18.56 25.60 -14.63
C SER A 322 18.44 24.15 -15.07
N TYR A 323 17.97 23.27 -14.19
CA TYR A 323 17.94 21.82 -14.38
C TYR A 323 16.60 21.21 -13.94
N PRO A 324 15.45 21.61 -14.55
CA PRO A 324 14.11 21.17 -14.12
C PRO A 324 13.91 19.65 -14.19
N PHE A 325 14.59 18.97 -15.08
CA PHE A 325 14.50 17.52 -15.25
C PHE A 325 14.85 16.75 -13.98
N LYS A 326 15.73 17.28 -13.11
CA LYS A 326 16.08 16.67 -11.83
C LYS A 326 14.89 16.58 -10.86
N LEU A 327 13.93 17.49 -10.92
CA LEU A 327 12.70 17.39 -10.15
C LEU A 327 11.66 16.54 -10.88
N VAL A 328 11.58 16.67 -12.20
CA VAL A 328 10.56 15.99 -13.01
C VAL A 328 10.65 14.48 -12.89
N PHE A 329 11.85 13.88 -12.99
CA PHE A 329 11.99 12.43 -12.93
C PHE A 329 11.56 11.80 -11.60
N PRO A 330 12.04 12.23 -10.42
CA PRO A 330 11.57 11.67 -9.16
C PRO A 330 10.09 11.97 -8.89
N ALA A 331 9.59 13.17 -9.23
CA ALA A 331 8.19 13.52 -9.08
C ALA A 331 7.27 12.64 -9.95
N LEU A 332 7.66 12.39 -11.20
CA LEU A 332 6.94 11.52 -12.12
C LEU A 332 6.91 10.08 -11.58
N MET A 333 8.04 9.58 -11.06
CA MET A 333 8.09 8.25 -10.46
C MET A 333 7.19 8.14 -9.22
N ILE A 334 7.18 9.13 -8.33
CA ILE A 334 6.25 9.17 -7.18
C ILE A 334 4.81 9.13 -7.68
N CYS A 335 4.47 9.97 -8.67
CA CYS A 335 3.13 10.05 -9.25
C CYS A 335 2.70 8.70 -9.84
N LEU A 336 3.54 8.06 -10.65
CA LEU A 336 3.25 6.77 -11.27
C LEU A 336 3.04 5.67 -10.23
N ILE A 337 3.89 5.60 -9.21
CA ILE A 337 3.80 4.58 -8.16
C ILE A 337 2.52 4.79 -7.34
N VAL A 338 2.29 6.01 -6.84
CA VAL A 338 1.14 6.32 -5.98
C VAL A 338 -0.17 6.13 -6.74
N LEU A 339 -0.25 6.60 -8.00
CA LEU A 339 -1.43 6.41 -8.84
C LEU A 339 -1.69 4.93 -9.11
N SER A 340 -0.66 4.18 -9.52
CA SER A 340 -0.82 2.76 -9.82
C SER A 340 -1.22 1.95 -8.59
N LEU A 341 -0.64 2.24 -7.42
CA LEU A 341 -1.01 1.57 -6.18
C LEU A 341 -2.43 1.91 -5.72
N ASN A 342 -2.88 3.16 -5.90
CA ASN A 342 -4.26 3.54 -5.61
C ASN A 342 -5.26 2.84 -6.54
N LEU A 343 -5.01 2.85 -7.86
CA LEU A 343 -5.85 2.15 -8.83
C LEU A 343 -5.90 0.63 -8.58
N LEU A 344 -4.77 0.04 -8.18
CA LEU A 344 -4.73 -1.36 -7.77
C LEU A 344 -5.55 -1.59 -6.49
N GLY A 345 -5.43 -0.70 -5.50
CA GLY A 345 -6.20 -0.76 -4.26
C GLY A 345 -7.71 -0.67 -4.49
N ASP A 346 -8.15 0.25 -5.36
CA ASP A 346 -9.54 0.38 -5.77
C ASP A 346 -10.00 -0.87 -6.54
N GLY A 347 -9.20 -1.40 -7.45
CA GLY A 347 -9.47 -2.65 -8.15
C GLY A 347 -9.59 -3.86 -7.21
N LEU A 348 -8.75 -3.93 -6.16
CA LEU A 348 -8.86 -4.93 -5.11
C LEU A 348 -10.16 -4.75 -4.31
N ARG A 349 -10.54 -3.52 -4.01
CA ARG A 349 -11.81 -3.21 -3.34
C ARG A 349 -13.00 -3.71 -4.16
N ASP A 350 -13.06 -3.37 -5.45
CA ASP A 350 -14.14 -3.80 -6.34
C ASP A 350 -14.20 -5.33 -6.47
N ALA A 351 -13.05 -5.99 -6.51
CA ALA A 351 -12.94 -7.42 -6.68
C ALA A 351 -13.31 -8.23 -5.42
N PHE A 352 -12.95 -7.72 -4.23
CA PHE A 352 -13.08 -8.44 -2.95
C PHE A 352 -14.19 -7.89 -2.04
N ASP A 353 -14.94 -6.83 -2.41
CA ASP A 353 -16.06 -6.35 -1.61
C ASP A 353 -17.28 -7.27 -1.79
N PRO A 354 -17.73 -7.97 -0.72
CA PRO A 354 -18.88 -8.87 -0.81
C PRO A 354 -20.19 -8.15 -1.12
N LYS A 355 -20.28 -6.83 -0.85
CA LYS A 355 -21.51 -6.04 -1.06
C LYS A 355 -21.75 -5.70 -2.53
N LEU A 356 -20.72 -5.68 -3.35
CA LEU A 356 -20.79 -5.43 -4.78
C LEU A 356 -21.12 -6.71 -5.58
N ASN A 357 -21.24 -7.85 -4.91
CA ASN A 357 -21.46 -9.18 -5.50
C ASN A 357 -22.94 -9.63 -5.42
N LYS A 358 -23.90 -8.68 -5.33
CA LYS A 358 -25.35 -8.98 -5.43
C LYS A 358 -25.87 -8.75 -6.83
#